data_a78f7f9fb8014741d0f2b05c0a31854c
#
_entry.id   a78f7f9fb8014741d0f2b05c0a31854c
#
_cell.length_a   1.000
_cell.length_b   1.000
_cell.length_c   1.000
_cell.angle_alpha   90.00
_cell.angle_beta   90.00
_cell.angle_gamma   90.00
#
_symmetry.space_group_name_H-M   'P 1'
#
loop_
_entity.id
_entity.type
_entity.pdbx_description
1 polymer ?
#
loop_
_entity_poly.entity_id
_entity_poly.type
_entity_poly.pdbx_seq_one_letter_code
_entity_poly.pdbx_strand_id
1 'polypeptide(L)'
;MYRRIVKKITLSVTTACIFLLLCLGSLTAMDQQIVLGREDLWQDISFSENIILVKGRWGSQDLVLQEAEYSTGGHTDLLIHFNRLPPQDHMGHYQVAEQDFLLSRRVAALGEGSGGFNSGSRGLHLVPQEQALFRQGTWLQDFSIEFWMYPALLGDGEQIFLWQGARWNGDRVIPQELRCTVQDRRLDWAFDNFFTGPTGQAGSIHFRGVTALVPRDWHHHLLRYDSRIGLLEYLVDGIPEAILYTTDSRRERGMILLPFAGDAGPGQVRIGERFTGFVDELRISRAFVETPSLKRYTNQVGVYQSRTFDLGYTGTELKRIDSVYRTPGDSAVYFYYRMTDRADADTSTVPWTQFQAGQPLEDSRGRYLQVMVELYPDGARRRSPEVSELRLVYEQDLPPVPPTGLYAVAGNGKVRLYWNRVNEDDIGGYIIYYGSEPGSYRGSDSDLGASPIDVGNVFQFEVTGLSNSRLYYFAVVAYDDTDPPHRSLFSREISARPSSMLP
;
A
#
# COMPACT_ATOMS: atom_id res chain seq x y z
N MET A 1 23.47 40.57 -46.76
CA MET A 1 24.14 41.91 -46.60
C MET A 1 24.50 42.07 -45.15
N TYR A 2 25.81 42.01 -44.87
CA TYR A 2 26.58 42.59 -43.78
C TYR A 2 26.19 42.22 -42.29
N ARG A 3 27.08 41.93 -41.41
CA ARG A 3 28.49 41.56 -41.29
C ARG A 3 28.73 41.04 -39.87
N ARG A 4 29.56 40.01 -39.77
CA ARG A 4 30.21 39.51 -38.53
C ARG A 4 30.91 40.64 -37.78
N ILE A 5 30.86 40.66 -36.46
CA ILE A 5 31.92 41.15 -35.59
C ILE A 5 32.20 40.13 -34.51
N VAL A 6 33.36 39.49 -34.64
CA VAL A 6 34.02 38.68 -33.61
C VAL A 6 34.77 39.66 -32.71
N LYS A 7 34.56 39.61 -31.40
CA LYS A 7 35.49 40.17 -30.44
C LYS A 7 35.99 39.06 -29.52
N LYS A 8 37.26 38.74 -29.70
CA LYS A 8 38.13 38.07 -28.76
C LYS A 8 38.18 38.90 -27.47
N ILE A 9 37.98 38.29 -26.34
CA ILE A 9 38.38 38.82 -25.04
C ILE A 9 39.37 37.84 -24.42
N THR A 10 40.52 38.36 -24.18
CA THR A 10 41.73 37.82 -23.58
C THR A 10 41.50 37.27 -22.19
N LEU A 11 42.09 36.10 -21.96
CA LEU A 11 42.21 35.43 -20.68
C LEU A 11 43.10 36.27 -19.75
N SER A 12 42.56 36.81 -18.67
CA SER A 12 43.32 37.36 -17.55
C SER A 12 43.27 36.37 -16.40
N VAL A 13 44.38 35.72 -16.11
CA VAL A 13 44.61 34.88 -14.94
C VAL A 13 44.76 35.81 -13.74
N THR A 14 43.74 35.92 -12.93
CA THR A 14 43.82 36.49 -11.60
C THR A 14 43.77 35.39 -10.58
N THR A 15 44.87 35.19 -9.91
CA THR A 15 45.09 34.33 -8.75
C THR A 15 44.04 34.67 -7.67
N ALA A 16 43.03 33.83 -7.52
CA ALA A 16 42.12 33.88 -6.37
C ALA A 16 42.75 33.12 -5.21
N CYS A 17 43.24 33.87 -4.22
CA CYS A 17 43.59 33.34 -2.91
C CYS A 17 42.35 32.63 -2.35
N ILE A 18 42.43 31.31 -2.23
CA ILE A 18 41.49 30.49 -1.45
C ILE A 18 41.82 30.78 0.01
N PHE A 19 41.04 31.68 0.63
CA PHE A 19 40.92 31.73 2.08
C PHE A 19 40.22 30.44 2.53
N LEU A 20 41.02 29.46 2.95
CA LEU A 20 40.53 28.32 3.71
C LEU A 20 40.20 28.87 5.11
N LEU A 21 38.98 29.36 5.30
CA LEU A 21 38.41 29.52 6.62
C LEU A 21 38.21 28.12 7.19
N LEU A 22 39.15 27.67 8.01
CA LEU A 22 38.94 26.61 8.97
C LEU A 22 37.88 27.13 9.97
N CYS A 23 36.62 26.98 9.63
CA CYS A 23 35.56 26.89 10.63
C CYS A 23 35.79 25.59 11.39
N LEU A 24 36.40 25.68 12.55
CA LEU A 24 36.21 24.74 13.66
C LEU A 24 34.74 24.89 14.11
N GLY A 25 33.82 24.46 13.27
CA GLY A 25 32.47 24.18 13.70
C GLY A 25 32.50 22.80 14.33
N SER A 26 32.01 22.69 15.54
CA SER A 26 31.53 21.42 16.08
C SER A 26 30.80 20.68 14.94
N LEU A 27 31.21 19.46 14.64
CA LEU A 27 30.40 18.57 13.80
C LEU A 27 29.09 18.33 14.58
N THR A 28 28.14 19.22 14.41
CA THR A 28 26.77 18.92 14.82
C THR A 28 26.33 17.77 13.92
N ALA A 29 25.88 16.69 14.53
CA ALA A 29 25.27 15.58 13.80
C ALA A 29 24.22 16.15 12.85
N MET A 30 24.28 15.76 11.60
CA MET A 30 23.43 16.31 10.55
C MET A 30 22.21 15.43 10.45
N ASP A 31 21.01 16.02 10.56
CA ASP A 31 19.76 15.29 10.33
C ASP A 31 19.83 14.46 9.04
N GLN A 32 19.68 13.16 9.19
CA GLN A 32 19.59 12.24 8.07
C GLN A 32 18.12 11.89 7.81
N GLN A 33 17.81 11.41 6.60
CA GLN A 33 16.45 11.04 6.25
C GLN A 33 16.40 9.77 5.41
N ILE A 34 15.36 8.96 5.67
CA ILE A 34 14.91 7.85 4.82
C ILE A 34 13.54 8.22 4.30
N VAL A 35 13.33 8.07 2.97
CA VAL A 35 12.05 8.36 2.32
C VAL A 35 11.47 7.06 1.78
N LEU A 36 10.22 6.76 2.13
CA LEU A 36 9.42 5.65 1.61
C LEU A 36 8.28 6.20 0.78
N GLY A 37 7.95 5.54 -0.31
CA GLY A 37 6.98 6.03 -1.29
C GLY A 37 7.60 7.01 -2.29
N ARG A 38 6.78 7.82 -2.98
CA ARG A 38 7.20 8.78 -3.99
C ARG A 38 7.97 8.14 -5.17
N GLU A 39 9.21 8.57 -5.43
CA GLU A 39 10.04 8.07 -6.56
C GLU A 39 10.71 6.73 -6.24
N ASP A 40 11.06 6.50 -4.97
CA ASP A 40 11.79 5.31 -4.52
C ASP A 40 10.88 4.12 -4.26
N LEU A 41 9.58 4.31 -4.44
CA LEU A 41 8.57 3.27 -4.31
C LEU A 41 8.50 2.67 -2.89
N TRP A 42 7.45 1.94 -2.60
CA TRP A 42 7.29 1.18 -1.35
C TRP A 42 8.02 -0.17 -1.43
N GLN A 43 9.31 -0.17 -1.88
CA GLN A 43 10.06 -1.42 -2.15
C GLN A 43 10.46 -2.19 -0.89
N ASP A 44 10.53 -1.49 0.23
CA ASP A 44 11.03 -2.06 1.48
C ASP A 44 9.91 -2.65 2.35
N ILE A 45 9.07 -3.50 1.75
CA ILE A 45 7.94 -4.15 2.42
C ILE A 45 8.44 -5.43 3.10
N SER A 46 8.24 -5.57 4.42
CA SER A 46 8.41 -6.83 5.14
C SER A 46 7.09 -7.59 5.29
N PHE A 47 5.99 -6.86 5.43
CA PHE A 47 4.65 -7.42 5.52
C PHE A 47 3.63 -6.45 4.92
N SER A 48 2.65 -7.00 4.22
CA SER A 48 1.49 -6.24 3.75
C SER A 48 0.25 -7.12 3.75
N GLU A 49 -0.88 -6.56 4.16
CA GLU A 49 -2.18 -7.21 4.16
C GLU A 49 -3.25 -6.21 3.78
N ASN A 50 -4.19 -6.60 2.91
CA ASN A 50 -5.34 -5.81 2.48
C ASN A 50 -4.98 -4.40 1.96
N ILE A 51 -3.82 -4.25 1.31
CA ILE A 51 -3.38 -3.03 0.65
C ILE A 51 -2.90 -3.31 -0.78
N ILE A 52 -3.00 -2.30 -1.62
CA ILE A 52 -2.41 -2.27 -2.96
C ILE A 52 -1.68 -0.95 -3.20
N LEU A 53 -0.77 -0.97 -4.17
CA LEU A 53 -0.08 0.23 -4.66
C LEU A 53 -0.79 0.72 -5.92
N VAL A 54 -1.29 1.94 -5.88
CA VAL A 54 -1.92 2.59 -7.03
C VAL A 54 -1.09 3.77 -7.50
N LYS A 55 -1.21 4.11 -8.79
CA LYS A 55 -0.56 5.30 -9.32
C LYS A 55 -1.24 6.54 -8.76
N GLY A 56 -0.55 7.22 -7.85
CA GLY A 56 -0.99 8.45 -7.23
C GLY A 56 -0.85 9.68 -8.13
N ARG A 57 -1.20 10.82 -7.58
CA ARG A 57 -0.99 12.12 -8.22
C ARG A 57 0.52 12.36 -8.36
N TRP A 58 0.91 13.02 -9.44
CA TRP A 58 2.31 13.40 -9.72
C TRP A 58 3.27 12.24 -10.00
N GLY A 59 2.74 11.02 -10.25
CA GLY A 59 3.54 9.84 -10.59
C GLY A 59 4.05 9.04 -9.39
N SER A 60 3.70 9.44 -8.16
CA SER A 60 3.91 8.63 -6.96
C SER A 60 3.16 7.29 -7.03
N GLN A 61 3.55 6.36 -6.18
CA GLN A 61 2.74 5.20 -5.84
C GLN A 61 2.15 5.43 -4.44
N ASP A 62 0.83 5.34 -4.34
CA ASP A 62 0.12 5.53 -3.08
C ASP A 62 -0.29 4.17 -2.51
N LEU A 63 -0.11 3.99 -1.19
CA LEU A 63 -0.71 2.88 -0.45
C LEU A 63 -2.20 3.18 -0.30
N VAL A 64 -3.04 2.23 -0.74
CA VAL A 64 -4.49 2.29 -0.55
C VAL A 64 -5.00 0.92 -0.13
N LEU A 65 -6.22 0.87 0.41
CA LEU A 65 -6.88 -0.39 0.70
C LEU A 65 -7.15 -1.19 -0.57
N GLN A 66 -7.02 -2.50 -0.48
CA GLN A 66 -7.45 -3.41 -1.53
C GLN A 66 -8.98 -3.41 -1.61
N GLU A 67 -9.51 -3.33 -2.82
CA GLU A 67 -10.94 -3.35 -3.05
C GLU A 67 -11.50 -4.76 -2.87
N ALA A 68 -12.72 -4.84 -2.33
CA ALA A 68 -13.44 -6.10 -2.15
C ALA A 68 -14.15 -6.49 -3.44
N GLU A 69 -13.73 -7.55 -4.07
CA GLU A 69 -14.44 -8.18 -5.18
C GLU A 69 -15.63 -9.01 -4.67
N TYR A 70 -16.59 -9.31 -5.55
CA TYR A 70 -17.65 -10.24 -5.22
C TYR A 70 -17.08 -11.64 -4.95
N SER A 71 -17.58 -12.29 -3.94
CA SER A 71 -17.25 -13.67 -3.65
C SER A 71 -18.30 -14.64 -4.23
N THR A 72 -17.85 -15.82 -4.62
CA THR A 72 -18.76 -16.94 -4.93
C THR A 72 -19.46 -17.42 -3.66
N GLY A 73 -20.75 -17.64 -3.74
CA GLY A 73 -21.57 -18.21 -2.66
C GLY A 73 -22.41 -19.38 -3.15
N GLY A 74 -23.12 -20.07 -2.25
CA GLY A 74 -23.95 -21.23 -2.58
C GLY A 74 -25.08 -20.95 -3.58
N HIS A 75 -25.42 -19.68 -3.79
CA HIS A 75 -26.46 -19.25 -4.74
C HIS A 75 -25.90 -18.57 -5.99
N THR A 76 -24.58 -18.42 -6.12
CA THR A 76 -23.96 -17.80 -7.31
C THR A 76 -24.12 -18.75 -8.51
N ASP A 77 -24.61 -18.23 -9.61
CA ASP A 77 -24.76 -18.96 -10.87
C ASP A 77 -23.72 -18.54 -11.92
N LEU A 78 -23.42 -17.26 -12.02
CA LEU A 78 -22.37 -16.67 -12.83
C LEU A 78 -21.64 -15.62 -12.03
N LEU A 79 -20.31 -15.57 -12.16
CA LEU A 79 -19.49 -14.47 -11.63
C LEU A 79 -18.32 -14.19 -12.56
N ILE A 80 -18.24 -12.96 -13.06
CA ILE A 80 -17.15 -12.46 -13.90
C ILE A 80 -16.63 -11.15 -13.31
N HIS A 81 -15.36 -11.13 -12.87
CA HIS A 81 -14.68 -9.95 -12.31
C HIS A 81 -14.08 -9.00 -13.35
N PHE A 82 -13.93 -9.43 -14.63
CA PHE A 82 -13.25 -8.67 -15.68
C PHE A 82 -11.80 -8.28 -15.38
N ASN A 83 -11.10 -9.00 -14.51
CA ASN A 83 -9.70 -8.70 -14.13
C ASN A 83 -8.67 -9.21 -15.12
N ARG A 84 -9.07 -10.11 -16.04
CA ARG A 84 -8.16 -10.77 -16.99
C ARG A 84 -8.84 -11.09 -18.34
N LEU A 85 -7.99 -11.32 -19.34
CA LEU A 85 -8.40 -11.89 -20.64
C LEU A 85 -7.74 -13.27 -20.83
N PRO A 86 -8.47 -14.27 -21.31
CA PRO A 86 -9.92 -14.29 -21.52
C PRO A 86 -10.66 -14.16 -20.18
N PRO A 87 -11.87 -13.54 -20.19
CA PRO A 87 -12.72 -13.50 -19.00
C PRO A 87 -13.13 -14.93 -18.62
N GLN A 88 -13.31 -15.16 -17.34
CA GLN A 88 -13.68 -16.47 -16.82
C GLN A 88 -14.93 -16.36 -15.96
N ASP A 89 -15.89 -17.25 -16.17
CA ASP A 89 -16.93 -17.52 -15.19
C ASP A 89 -16.33 -18.32 -14.02
N HIS A 90 -16.33 -17.75 -12.84
CA HIS A 90 -15.79 -18.39 -11.64
C HIS A 90 -16.59 -19.60 -11.16
N MET A 91 -17.85 -19.75 -11.62
CA MET A 91 -18.69 -20.92 -11.35
C MET A 91 -18.53 -22.02 -12.42
N GLY A 92 -18.04 -21.68 -13.62
CA GLY A 92 -17.91 -22.61 -14.73
C GLY A 92 -19.23 -23.06 -15.34
N HIS A 93 -20.34 -22.37 -15.06
CA HIS A 93 -21.66 -22.72 -15.60
C HIS A 93 -21.91 -22.12 -17.00
N TYR A 94 -21.08 -21.15 -17.41
CA TYR A 94 -21.18 -20.50 -18.72
C TYR A 94 -19.84 -20.56 -19.44
N GLN A 95 -19.90 -20.97 -20.71
CA GLN A 95 -18.74 -20.97 -21.60
C GLN A 95 -18.65 -19.65 -22.34
N VAL A 96 -17.47 -19.03 -22.35
CA VAL A 96 -17.19 -17.87 -23.20
C VAL A 96 -17.09 -18.32 -24.64
N ALA A 97 -18.05 -17.93 -25.50
CA ALA A 97 -18.06 -18.24 -26.91
C ALA A 97 -17.36 -17.15 -27.74
N GLU A 98 -17.52 -15.90 -27.38
CA GLU A 98 -16.88 -14.75 -28.01
C GLU A 98 -16.62 -13.65 -26.99
N GLN A 99 -15.51 -12.93 -27.18
CA GLN A 99 -15.20 -11.75 -26.42
C GLN A 99 -14.70 -10.64 -27.33
N ASP A 100 -15.32 -9.47 -27.25
CA ASP A 100 -15.00 -8.30 -28.05
C ASP A 100 -15.09 -7.06 -27.15
N PHE A 101 -14.12 -6.94 -26.22
CA PHE A 101 -13.93 -5.81 -25.30
C PHE A 101 -12.46 -5.70 -24.90
N LEU A 102 -12.06 -4.55 -24.36
CA LEU A 102 -10.72 -4.30 -23.85
C LEU A 102 -10.68 -4.40 -22.32
N LEU A 103 -9.63 -4.98 -21.79
CA LEU A 103 -9.38 -4.95 -20.35
C LEU A 103 -8.87 -3.55 -19.95
N SER A 104 -9.56 -2.88 -19.03
CA SER A 104 -9.13 -1.65 -18.42
C SER A 104 -8.58 -1.92 -17.01
N ARG A 105 -7.34 -1.50 -16.76
CA ARG A 105 -6.74 -1.48 -15.42
C ARG A 105 -6.73 -0.07 -14.80
N ARG A 106 -7.31 0.91 -15.51
CA ARG A 106 -7.35 2.32 -15.04
C ARG A 106 -8.72 2.72 -14.50
N VAL A 107 -9.75 2.03 -14.97
CA VAL A 107 -11.13 2.31 -14.60
C VAL A 107 -11.70 0.98 -14.17
N ALA A 108 -11.85 0.75 -12.89
CA ALA A 108 -12.47 -0.42 -12.29
C ALA A 108 -13.45 0.04 -11.19
N ALA A 109 -14.51 -0.72 -10.97
CA ALA A 109 -15.40 -0.50 -9.83
C ALA A 109 -14.83 -1.18 -8.58
N LEU A 110 -14.39 -2.43 -8.75
CA LEU A 110 -13.79 -3.26 -7.72
C LEU A 110 -12.60 -4.02 -8.33
N GLY A 111 -11.64 -4.39 -7.48
CA GLY A 111 -10.52 -5.23 -7.90
C GLY A 111 -9.56 -4.57 -8.90
N GLU A 112 -8.95 -5.39 -9.77
CA GLU A 112 -7.81 -4.98 -10.61
C GLU A 112 -8.18 -4.47 -12.00
N GLY A 113 -9.42 -4.67 -12.46
CA GLY A 113 -9.80 -4.33 -13.83
C GLY A 113 -11.29 -4.30 -14.10
N SER A 114 -11.65 -3.89 -15.31
CA SER A 114 -13.01 -3.91 -15.82
C SER A 114 -13.04 -4.17 -17.32
N GLY A 115 -14.19 -4.62 -17.85
CA GLY A 115 -14.43 -4.78 -19.27
C GLY A 115 -14.78 -3.46 -19.94
N GLY A 116 -13.92 -2.95 -20.82
CA GLY A 116 -14.16 -1.72 -21.59
C GLY A 116 -14.77 -2.01 -22.96
N PHE A 117 -15.97 -1.52 -23.21
CA PHE A 117 -16.76 -1.70 -24.42
C PHE A 117 -16.86 -0.39 -25.23
N ASN A 118 -17.18 -0.49 -26.51
CA ASN A 118 -17.42 0.67 -27.37
C ASN A 118 -18.62 0.40 -28.33
N SER A 119 -19.07 1.42 -29.00
CA SER A 119 -20.26 1.34 -29.90
C SER A 119 -20.15 0.35 -31.06
N GLY A 120 -18.94 -0.12 -31.36
CA GLY A 120 -18.70 -1.16 -32.38
C GLY A 120 -18.51 -2.56 -31.79
N SER A 121 -18.48 -2.67 -30.46
CA SER A 121 -18.24 -3.95 -29.77
C SER A 121 -19.40 -4.89 -29.90
N ARG A 122 -19.10 -6.17 -30.18
CA ARG A 122 -20.08 -7.28 -30.14
C ARG A 122 -20.25 -7.81 -28.68
N GLY A 123 -19.47 -7.30 -27.76
CA GLY A 123 -19.58 -7.61 -26.35
C GLY A 123 -18.97 -8.97 -25.95
N LEU A 124 -19.40 -9.44 -24.80
CA LEU A 124 -19.08 -10.76 -24.27
C LEU A 124 -20.26 -11.70 -24.49
N HIS A 125 -20.02 -12.81 -25.21
CA HIS A 125 -21.03 -13.85 -25.48
C HIS A 125 -20.76 -15.08 -24.60
N LEU A 126 -21.78 -15.49 -23.86
CA LEU A 126 -21.78 -16.63 -22.97
C LEU A 126 -22.81 -17.66 -23.37
N VAL A 127 -22.41 -18.93 -23.39
CA VAL A 127 -23.32 -20.06 -23.69
C VAL A 127 -23.56 -20.82 -22.38
N PRO A 128 -24.83 -20.86 -21.90
CA PRO A 128 -25.20 -21.60 -20.70
C PRO A 128 -24.91 -23.10 -20.87
N GLN A 129 -24.26 -23.72 -19.87
CA GLN A 129 -23.99 -25.14 -19.75
C GLN A 129 -25.10 -25.84 -18.92
N GLU A 130 -24.95 -27.15 -18.68
CA GLU A 130 -25.97 -27.96 -17.98
C GLU A 130 -26.35 -27.42 -16.58
N GLN A 131 -25.42 -26.75 -15.89
CA GLN A 131 -25.64 -26.24 -14.54
C GLN A 131 -26.13 -24.78 -14.52
N ALA A 132 -26.15 -24.09 -15.66
CA ALA A 132 -26.52 -22.69 -15.72
C ALA A 132 -28.00 -22.43 -15.42
N LEU A 133 -28.30 -21.31 -14.77
CA LEU A 133 -29.67 -20.87 -14.50
C LEU A 133 -30.46 -20.65 -15.81
N PHE A 134 -29.82 -20.04 -16.81
CA PHE A 134 -30.43 -19.74 -18.11
C PHE A 134 -30.26 -20.84 -19.15
N ARG A 135 -30.04 -22.10 -18.71
CA ARG A 135 -30.01 -23.23 -19.63
C ARG A 135 -31.40 -23.50 -20.24
N GLN A 136 -31.38 -24.09 -21.39
CA GLN A 136 -32.59 -24.49 -22.10
C GLN A 136 -33.53 -25.36 -21.23
N GLY A 137 -34.84 -25.05 -21.22
CA GLY A 137 -35.88 -25.81 -20.56
C GLY A 137 -35.97 -25.59 -19.04
N THR A 138 -35.33 -24.55 -18.50
CA THR A 138 -35.32 -24.29 -17.04
C THR A 138 -36.46 -23.36 -16.64
N TRP A 139 -37.24 -23.77 -15.63
CA TRP A 139 -38.10 -22.88 -14.86
C TRP A 139 -37.29 -22.20 -13.78
N LEU A 140 -37.22 -20.86 -13.85
CA LEU A 140 -36.49 -20.11 -12.84
C LEU A 140 -37.37 -19.90 -11.59
N GLN A 141 -36.71 -20.03 -10.45
CA GLN A 141 -37.25 -19.60 -9.16
C GLN A 141 -36.77 -18.17 -8.88
N ASP A 142 -36.38 -17.90 -7.63
CA ASP A 142 -35.75 -16.63 -7.27
C ASP A 142 -34.46 -16.44 -8.07
N PHE A 143 -34.23 -15.22 -8.55
CA PHE A 143 -32.98 -14.89 -9.20
C PHE A 143 -32.65 -13.41 -9.02
N SER A 144 -31.36 -13.10 -9.20
CA SER A 144 -30.88 -11.72 -9.29
C SER A 144 -29.80 -11.61 -10.35
N ILE A 145 -29.75 -10.46 -11.01
CA ILE A 145 -28.71 -10.06 -11.97
C ILE A 145 -28.16 -8.74 -11.47
N GLU A 146 -26.88 -8.69 -11.18
CA GLU A 146 -26.23 -7.46 -10.71
C GLU A 146 -24.91 -7.23 -11.43
N PHE A 147 -24.55 -5.97 -11.58
CA PHE A 147 -23.29 -5.54 -12.20
C PHE A 147 -23.01 -4.08 -11.83
N TRP A 148 -21.74 -3.74 -11.90
CA TRP A 148 -21.31 -2.34 -11.90
C TRP A 148 -21.18 -1.85 -13.33
N MET A 149 -21.64 -0.63 -13.59
CA MET A 149 -21.58 0.01 -14.90
C MET A 149 -21.05 1.43 -14.79
N TYR A 150 -20.12 1.77 -15.69
CA TYR A 150 -19.57 3.12 -15.86
C TYR A 150 -19.84 3.56 -17.31
N PRO A 151 -20.91 4.29 -17.59
CA PRO A 151 -21.17 4.77 -18.93
C PRO A 151 -20.21 5.89 -19.29
N ALA A 152 -19.42 5.74 -20.34
CA ALA A 152 -18.61 6.83 -20.88
C ALA A 152 -19.48 7.80 -21.69
N LEU A 153 -20.44 7.24 -22.42
CA LEU A 153 -21.53 7.91 -23.12
C LEU A 153 -22.85 7.20 -22.75
N LEU A 154 -23.97 7.78 -23.09
CA LEU A 154 -25.30 7.21 -22.85
C LEU A 154 -26.13 7.41 -24.11
N GLY A 155 -25.86 6.58 -25.12
CA GLY A 155 -26.60 6.53 -26.36
C GLY A 155 -27.84 5.65 -26.24
N ASP A 156 -28.97 6.08 -26.80
CA ASP A 156 -30.19 5.27 -26.85
C ASP A 156 -29.97 3.99 -27.66
N GLY A 157 -30.43 2.85 -27.10
CA GLY A 157 -30.30 1.54 -27.72
C GLY A 157 -28.98 0.81 -27.43
N GLU A 158 -28.05 1.39 -26.63
CA GLU A 158 -26.90 0.68 -26.11
C GLU A 158 -27.36 -0.49 -25.25
N GLN A 159 -26.84 -1.70 -25.48
CA GLN A 159 -27.28 -2.92 -24.80
C GLN A 159 -26.28 -3.36 -23.74
N ILE A 160 -26.71 -3.40 -22.50
CA ILE A 160 -25.88 -3.77 -21.34
C ILE A 160 -25.95 -5.27 -21.09
N PHE A 161 -27.16 -5.83 -21.07
CA PHE A 161 -27.42 -7.24 -20.82
C PHE A 161 -28.49 -7.73 -21.78
N LEU A 162 -28.27 -8.92 -22.35
CA LEU A 162 -29.25 -9.61 -23.17
C LEU A 162 -29.18 -11.11 -22.92
N TRP A 163 -30.30 -11.73 -22.56
CA TRP A 163 -30.50 -13.15 -22.73
C TRP A 163 -31.53 -13.38 -23.86
N GLN A 164 -31.21 -14.28 -24.76
CA GLN A 164 -32.10 -14.70 -25.86
C GLN A 164 -32.30 -16.20 -25.80
N GLY A 165 -33.54 -16.63 -25.98
CA GLY A 165 -33.93 -18.02 -26.04
C GLY A 165 -35.19 -18.17 -26.93
N ALA A 166 -35.76 -19.37 -26.94
CA ALA A 166 -37.01 -19.63 -27.62
C ALA A 166 -37.76 -20.77 -26.92
N ARG A 167 -39.08 -20.78 -27.04
CA ARG A 167 -39.94 -21.84 -26.49
C ARG A 167 -40.90 -22.37 -27.52
N TRP A 168 -41.33 -23.61 -27.35
CA TRP A 168 -42.43 -24.17 -28.13
C TRP A 168 -43.79 -23.69 -27.59
N ASN A 169 -44.67 -23.37 -28.47
CA ASN A 169 -46.10 -23.15 -28.21
C ASN A 169 -46.92 -23.90 -29.25
N GLY A 170 -47.28 -25.15 -28.96
CA GLY A 170 -47.73 -26.07 -29.95
C GLY A 170 -46.69 -26.30 -31.04
N ASP A 171 -47.05 -26.05 -32.30
CA ASP A 171 -46.15 -26.21 -33.47
C ASP A 171 -45.32 -24.95 -33.79
N ARG A 172 -45.41 -23.92 -32.97
CA ARG A 172 -44.73 -22.63 -33.22
C ARG A 172 -43.62 -22.37 -32.25
N VAL A 173 -42.50 -21.91 -32.75
CA VAL A 173 -41.40 -21.38 -31.94
C VAL A 173 -41.67 -19.91 -31.64
N ILE A 174 -41.66 -19.55 -30.38
CA ILE A 174 -41.82 -18.16 -29.91
C ILE A 174 -40.47 -17.70 -29.35
N PRO A 175 -39.88 -16.63 -29.91
CA PRO A 175 -38.66 -16.05 -29.38
C PRO A 175 -38.89 -15.44 -28.00
N GLN A 176 -37.87 -15.55 -27.16
CA GLN A 176 -37.85 -15.00 -25.80
C GLN A 176 -36.68 -14.09 -25.64
N GLU A 177 -36.87 -12.98 -24.94
CA GLU A 177 -35.81 -12.07 -24.57
C GLU A 177 -35.94 -11.58 -23.12
N LEU A 178 -34.80 -11.42 -22.46
CA LEU A 178 -34.60 -10.57 -21.29
C LEU A 178 -33.49 -9.61 -21.68
N ARG A 179 -33.81 -8.32 -21.81
CA ARG A 179 -32.82 -7.31 -22.21
C ARG A 179 -32.81 -6.11 -21.29
N CYS A 180 -31.61 -5.51 -21.15
CA CYS A 180 -31.37 -4.25 -20.51
C CYS A 180 -30.67 -3.30 -21.50
N THR A 181 -31.29 -2.18 -21.80
CA THR A 181 -30.79 -1.18 -22.77
C THR A 181 -30.78 0.21 -22.13
N VAL A 182 -29.94 1.10 -22.68
CA VAL A 182 -30.00 2.52 -22.37
C VAL A 182 -31.11 3.18 -23.19
N GLN A 183 -31.96 3.95 -22.52
CA GLN A 183 -32.98 4.78 -23.17
C GLN A 183 -33.21 6.06 -22.34
N ASP A 184 -33.14 7.23 -22.93
CA ASP A 184 -33.24 8.52 -22.25
C ASP A 184 -32.33 8.63 -20.99
N ARG A 185 -31.08 8.14 -21.11
CA ARG A 185 -30.09 8.09 -20.04
C ARG A 185 -30.52 7.27 -18.82
N ARG A 186 -31.42 6.30 -18.97
CA ARG A 186 -31.88 5.35 -17.95
C ARG A 186 -31.75 3.93 -18.46
N LEU A 187 -31.72 2.96 -17.57
CA LEU A 187 -31.84 1.57 -18.00
C LEU A 187 -33.29 1.17 -18.17
N ASP A 188 -33.57 0.60 -19.33
CA ASP A 188 -34.87 0.07 -19.75
C ASP A 188 -34.77 -1.46 -19.77
N TRP A 189 -35.62 -2.12 -19.01
CA TRP A 189 -35.67 -3.56 -18.89
C TRP A 189 -36.90 -4.10 -19.65
N ALA A 190 -36.68 -5.10 -20.48
CA ALA A 190 -37.75 -5.76 -21.22
C ALA A 190 -37.65 -7.28 -21.09
N PHE A 191 -38.77 -7.91 -20.84
CA PHE A 191 -38.95 -9.35 -20.73
C PHE A 191 -40.02 -9.76 -21.76
N ASP A 192 -39.59 -10.18 -22.92
CA ASP A 192 -40.51 -10.58 -23.97
C ASP A 192 -40.72 -12.09 -23.97
N ASN A 193 -41.98 -12.53 -23.78
CA ASN A 193 -42.41 -13.92 -23.68
C ASN A 193 -41.64 -14.75 -22.62
N PHE A 194 -40.97 -14.10 -21.69
CA PHE A 194 -40.12 -14.74 -20.67
C PHE A 194 -40.92 -15.28 -19.49
N PHE A 195 -41.95 -14.55 -19.03
CA PHE A 195 -42.84 -14.96 -17.97
C PHE A 195 -44.01 -15.75 -18.53
N THR A 196 -44.28 -16.93 -17.94
CA THR A 196 -45.27 -17.89 -18.45
C THR A 196 -46.23 -18.30 -17.35
N GLY A 197 -47.53 -18.27 -17.63
CA GLY A 197 -48.57 -18.72 -16.73
C GLY A 197 -48.82 -20.24 -16.86
N PRO A 198 -49.59 -20.83 -15.93
CA PRO A 198 -49.90 -22.28 -15.89
C PRO A 198 -50.58 -22.79 -17.16
N THR A 199 -51.30 -21.96 -17.89
CA THR A 199 -51.97 -22.32 -19.12
C THR A 199 -51.13 -22.07 -20.38
N GLY A 200 -49.83 -21.79 -20.19
CA GLY A 200 -48.87 -21.53 -21.29
C GLY A 200 -48.94 -20.14 -21.92
N GLN A 201 -49.80 -19.25 -21.40
CA GLN A 201 -49.79 -17.86 -21.84
C GLN A 201 -48.50 -17.17 -21.45
N ALA A 202 -47.86 -16.48 -22.39
CA ALA A 202 -46.70 -15.66 -22.12
C ALA A 202 -47.10 -14.21 -21.89
N GLY A 203 -46.39 -13.56 -20.96
CA GLY A 203 -46.51 -12.14 -20.70
C GLY A 203 -45.21 -11.40 -21.03
N SER A 204 -45.35 -10.21 -21.60
CA SER A 204 -44.24 -9.26 -21.74
C SER A 204 -44.33 -8.23 -20.63
N ILE A 205 -43.17 -7.92 -20.04
CA ILE A 205 -43.00 -6.92 -18.96
C ILE A 205 -41.93 -5.94 -19.42
N HIS A 206 -42.27 -4.68 -19.41
CA HIS A 206 -41.34 -3.58 -19.72
C HIS A 206 -41.40 -2.52 -18.62
N PHE A 207 -40.25 -2.03 -18.23
CA PHE A 207 -40.15 -0.92 -17.29
C PHE A 207 -38.83 -0.21 -17.42
N ARG A 208 -38.80 1.01 -16.99
CA ARG A 208 -37.62 1.88 -16.99
C ARG A 208 -37.29 2.38 -15.60
N GLY A 209 -36.00 2.51 -15.29
CA GLY A 209 -35.54 3.19 -14.10
C GLY A 209 -35.97 4.66 -14.06
N VAL A 210 -36.12 5.23 -12.89
CA VAL A 210 -36.52 6.62 -12.69
C VAL A 210 -35.32 7.57 -12.77
N THR A 211 -34.19 7.19 -12.17
CA THR A 211 -32.99 8.02 -12.07
C THR A 211 -32.22 8.05 -13.39
N ALA A 212 -31.93 9.27 -13.87
CA ALA A 212 -31.04 9.43 -15.01
C ALA A 212 -29.58 9.17 -14.60
N LEU A 213 -28.92 8.28 -15.28
CA LEU A 213 -27.53 7.90 -15.05
C LEU A 213 -26.59 9.08 -15.33
N VAL A 214 -25.51 9.17 -14.54
CA VAL A 214 -24.45 10.16 -14.70
C VAL A 214 -23.33 9.55 -15.52
N PRO A 215 -22.94 10.12 -16.68
CA PRO A 215 -21.79 9.65 -17.43
C PRO A 215 -20.50 9.80 -16.61
N ARG A 216 -19.60 8.83 -16.76
CA ARG A 216 -18.29 8.79 -16.10
C ARG A 216 -18.37 8.66 -14.60
N ASP A 217 -19.38 7.94 -14.11
CA ASP A 217 -19.49 7.54 -12.71
C ASP A 217 -19.92 6.08 -12.62
N TRP A 218 -19.47 5.36 -11.60
CA TRP A 218 -19.84 3.99 -11.36
C TRP A 218 -21.18 3.90 -10.66
N HIS A 219 -22.09 3.13 -11.22
CA HIS A 219 -23.37 2.79 -10.64
C HIS A 219 -23.53 1.30 -10.51
N HIS A 220 -24.02 0.86 -9.36
CA HIS A 220 -24.41 -0.53 -9.14
C HIS A 220 -25.85 -0.74 -9.58
N HIS A 221 -26.08 -1.75 -10.41
CA HIS A 221 -27.39 -2.13 -10.89
C HIS A 221 -27.75 -3.52 -10.37
N LEU A 222 -28.94 -3.68 -9.82
CA LEU A 222 -29.47 -4.95 -9.33
C LEU A 222 -30.91 -5.12 -9.82
N LEU A 223 -31.14 -6.14 -10.64
CA LEU A 223 -32.46 -6.70 -10.94
C LEU A 223 -32.65 -7.94 -10.07
N ARG A 224 -33.80 -8.06 -9.36
CA ARG A 224 -34.10 -9.21 -8.53
C ARG A 224 -35.56 -9.64 -8.63
N TYR A 225 -35.80 -10.95 -8.51
CA TYR A 225 -37.09 -11.57 -8.62
C TYR A 225 -37.37 -12.53 -7.46
N ASP A 226 -38.53 -12.39 -6.81
CA ASP A 226 -39.07 -13.30 -5.80
C ASP A 226 -40.22 -14.12 -6.40
N SER A 227 -40.00 -15.41 -6.60
CA SER A 227 -40.94 -16.34 -7.22
C SER A 227 -42.16 -16.65 -6.35
N ARG A 228 -42.06 -16.43 -5.04
CA ARG A 228 -43.14 -16.76 -4.07
C ARG A 228 -44.29 -15.78 -4.18
N ILE A 229 -44.04 -14.55 -4.54
CA ILE A 229 -45.04 -13.48 -4.66
C ILE A 229 -45.06 -12.82 -6.04
N GLY A 230 -44.19 -13.27 -6.94
CA GLY A 230 -44.05 -12.70 -8.28
C GLY A 230 -43.52 -11.27 -8.28
N LEU A 231 -42.72 -10.88 -7.28
CA LEU A 231 -42.16 -9.54 -7.16
C LEU A 231 -40.91 -9.43 -8.05
N LEU A 232 -40.90 -8.41 -8.89
CA LEU A 232 -39.75 -8.01 -9.71
C LEU A 232 -39.33 -6.60 -9.34
N GLU A 233 -38.09 -6.44 -8.88
CA GLU A 233 -37.54 -5.14 -8.47
C GLU A 233 -36.26 -4.82 -9.22
N TYR A 234 -36.08 -3.53 -9.51
CA TYR A 234 -34.82 -3.01 -10.04
C TYR A 234 -34.32 -1.89 -9.15
N LEU A 235 -33.02 -1.94 -8.81
CA LEU A 235 -32.34 -0.99 -7.93
C LEU A 235 -31.12 -0.39 -8.63
N VAL A 236 -30.86 0.90 -8.34
CA VAL A 236 -29.60 1.57 -8.69
C VAL A 236 -28.98 2.05 -7.38
N ASP A 237 -27.72 1.71 -7.14
CA ASP A 237 -26.98 2.06 -5.91
C ASP A 237 -27.75 1.70 -4.62
N GLY A 238 -28.50 0.60 -4.66
CA GLY A 238 -29.32 0.09 -3.57
C GLY A 238 -30.66 0.82 -3.38
N ILE A 239 -30.99 1.77 -4.23
CA ILE A 239 -32.25 2.52 -4.19
C ILE A 239 -33.23 1.88 -5.19
N PRO A 240 -34.45 1.50 -4.78
CA PRO A 240 -35.46 0.97 -5.68
C PRO A 240 -35.86 1.97 -6.77
N GLU A 241 -35.75 1.57 -8.03
CA GLU A 241 -36.09 2.35 -9.21
C GLU A 241 -37.41 1.89 -9.85
N ALA A 242 -37.72 0.59 -9.73
CA ALA A 242 -38.97 0.02 -10.19
C ALA A 242 -39.38 -1.18 -9.33
N ILE A 243 -40.67 -1.30 -9.06
CA ILE A 243 -41.30 -2.40 -8.29
C ILE A 243 -42.52 -2.84 -9.08
N LEU A 244 -42.55 -4.11 -9.50
CA LEU A 244 -43.62 -4.67 -10.30
C LEU A 244 -43.99 -6.07 -9.80
N TYR A 245 -45.18 -6.53 -10.17
CA TYR A 245 -45.62 -7.88 -9.96
C TYR A 245 -45.81 -8.62 -11.29
N THR A 246 -45.21 -9.79 -11.40
CA THR A 246 -45.32 -10.66 -12.58
C THR A 246 -46.57 -11.55 -12.50
N THR A 247 -47.66 -10.99 -12.05
CA THR A 247 -48.95 -11.68 -11.94
C THR A 247 -49.89 -11.28 -13.10
N ASP A 248 -50.92 -12.06 -13.33
CA ASP A 248 -51.97 -11.78 -14.32
C ASP A 248 -52.66 -10.43 -14.03
N SER A 249 -52.85 -10.10 -12.76
CA SER A 249 -53.45 -8.84 -12.31
C SER A 249 -52.48 -7.66 -12.22
N ARG A 250 -51.20 -7.88 -12.45
CA ARG A 250 -50.12 -6.89 -12.21
C ARG A 250 -50.08 -6.33 -10.79
N ARG A 251 -50.65 -7.07 -9.84
CA ARG A 251 -50.69 -6.73 -8.40
C ARG A 251 -50.22 -7.92 -7.57
N GLU A 252 -49.84 -7.71 -6.30
CA GLU A 252 -49.38 -8.74 -5.37
C GLU A 252 -50.33 -9.98 -5.30
N ARG A 253 -51.62 -9.77 -5.37
CA ARG A 253 -52.63 -10.83 -5.28
C ARG A 253 -53.15 -11.26 -6.66
N GLY A 254 -52.33 -11.92 -7.41
CA GLY A 254 -52.69 -12.45 -8.74
C GLY A 254 -52.07 -13.82 -8.96
N MET A 255 -52.43 -14.47 -10.05
CA MET A 255 -51.77 -15.70 -10.49
C MET A 255 -50.35 -15.35 -10.97
N ILE A 256 -49.34 -15.92 -10.33
CA ILE A 256 -47.96 -15.65 -10.62
C ILE A 256 -47.58 -16.24 -12.01
N LEU A 257 -46.93 -15.42 -12.83
CA LEU A 257 -46.28 -15.84 -14.04
C LEU A 257 -44.82 -16.10 -13.74
N LEU A 258 -44.35 -17.33 -13.94
CA LEU A 258 -42.97 -17.73 -13.64
C LEU A 258 -42.06 -17.55 -14.84
N PRO A 259 -40.80 -17.19 -14.66
CA PRO A 259 -39.85 -17.08 -15.73
C PRO A 259 -39.43 -18.46 -16.24
N PHE A 260 -39.40 -18.64 -17.56
CA PHE A 260 -39.04 -19.88 -18.24
C PHE A 260 -38.00 -19.64 -19.32
N ALA A 261 -36.83 -20.24 -19.14
CA ALA A 261 -35.81 -20.27 -20.19
C ALA A 261 -36.14 -21.38 -21.17
N GLY A 262 -36.78 -21.03 -22.22
CA GLY A 262 -37.49 -21.90 -23.20
C GLY A 262 -36.72 -23.11 -23.71
N ASP A 263 -37.44 -24.01 -24.37
CA ASP A 263 -37.02 -25.35 -24.74
C ASP A 263 -36.83 -25.55 -26.29
N ALA A 264 -37.00 -24.51 -27.07
CA ALA A 264 -36.90 -24.55 -28.52
C ALA A 264 -35.49 -24.21 -29.09
N GLY A 265 -34.47 -24.26 -28.26
CA GLY A 265 -33.07 -24.05 -28.63
C GLY A 265 -32.21 -23.54 -27.50
N PRO A 266 -30.89 -23.60 -27.62
CA PRO A 266 -29.98 -23.12 -26.58
C PRO A 266 -30.11 -21.61 -26.40
N GLY A 267 -30.14 -21.17 -25.13
CA GLY A 267 -30.08 -19.75 -24.79
C GLY A 267 -28.69 -19.17 -25.00
N GLN A 268 -28.60 -17.84 -25.07
CA GLN A 268 -27.36 -17.08 -25.12
C GLN A 268 -27.45 -15.89 -24.22
N VAL A 269 -26.34 -15.57 -23.55
CA VAL A 269 -26.18 -14.34 -22.75
C VAL A 269 -25.16 -13.44 -23.43
N ARG A 270 -25.49 -12.16 -23.60
CA ARG A 270 -24.59 -11.16 -24.17
C ARG A 270 -24.48 -9.95 -23.23
N ILE A 271 -23.26 -9.41 -23.09
CA ILE A 271 -22.96 -8.29 -22.23
C ILE A 271 -22.23 -7.21 -23.02
N GLY A 272 -22.70 -5.96 -22.93
CA GLY A 272 -21.98 -4.80 -23.45
C GLY A 272 -22.01 -4.67 -24.98
N GLU A 273 -23.01 -5.26 -25.69
CA GLU A 273 -23.14 -5.10 -27.13
C GLU A 273 -23.49 -3.65 -27.49
N ARG A 274 -22.63 -3.00 -28.30
CA ARG A 274 -22.75 -1.57 -28.68
C ARG A 274 -22.77 -0.59 -27.52
N PHE A 275 -22.38 -1.02 -26.33
CA PHE A 275 -22.26 -0.15 -25.15
C PHE A 275 -20.95 0.62 -25.21
N THR A 276 -20.97 1.91 -24.80
CA THR A 276 -19.77 2.74 -24.71
C THR A 276 -19.48 3.06 -23.25
N GLY A 277 -18.63 2.24 -22.62
CA GLY A 277 -18.31 2.37 -21.20
C GLY A 277 -17.64 1.13 -20.65
N PHE A 278 -17.75 0.95 -19.33
CA PHE A 278 -17.14 -0.18 -18.64
C PHE A 278 -18.19 -0.95 -17.84
N VAL A 279 -18.03 -2.28 -17.79
CA VAL A 279 -18.81 -3.19 -16.94
C VAL A 279 -17.85 -3.94 -16.04
N ASP A 280 -18.25 -4.15 -14.80
CA ASP A 280 -17.46 -4.83 -13.79
C ASP A 280 -18.35 -5.67 -12.87
N GLU A 281 -17.77 -6.71 -12.24
CA GLU A 281 -18.44 -7.53 -11.22
C GLU A 281 -19.83 -8.03 -11.63
N LEU A 282 -19.93 -8.62 -12.83
CA LEU A 282 -21.18 -9.22 -13.27
C LEU A 282 -21.47 -10.50 -12.48
N ARG A 283 -22.58 -10.51 -11.75
CA ARG A 283 -23.06 -11.69 -11.01
C ARG A 283 -24.51 -12.03 -11.35
N ILE A 284 -24.79 -13.31 -11.55
CA ILE A 284 -26.14 -13.89 -11.60
C ILE A 284 -26.25 -14.81 -10.37
N SER A 285 -27.34 -14.70 -9.65
CA SER A 285 -27.62 -15.49 -8.43
C SER A 285 -28.94 -16.20 -8.54
N ARG A 286 -29.02 -17.43 -7.96
CA ARG A 286 -30.23 -18.24 -7.78
C ARG A 286 -30.94 -17.87 -6.48
N ALA A 287 -31.04 -16.60 -6.18
CA ALA A 287 -31.65 -16.08 -4.98
C ALA A 287 -32.13 -14.65 -5.18
N PHE A 288 -33.11 -14.25 -4.42
CA PHE A 288 -33.47 -12.85 -4.26
C PHE A 288 -32.42 -12.20 -3.34
N VAL A 289 -31.52 -11.40 -3.92
CA VAL A 289 -30.48 -10.68 -3.17
C VAL A 289 -31.12 -9.57 -2.36
N GLU A 290 -31.32 -9.77 -1.07
CA GLU A 290 -31.98 -8.80 -0.19
C GLU A 290 -31.16 -7.52 -0.01
N THR A 291 -29.86 -7.65 0.20
CA THR A 291 -28.96 -6.51 0.43
C THR A 291 -27.88 -6.46 -0.66
N PRO A 292 -27.92 -5.47 -1.56
CA PRO A 292 -26.89 -5.31 -2.57
C PRO A 292 -25.52 -5.01 -1.95
N SER A 293 -24.47 -5.58 -2.52
CA SER A 293 -23.10 -5.35 -2.06
C SER A 293 -22.53 -4.08 -2.68
N LEU A 294 -22.78 -2.94 -2.02
CA LEU A 294 -22.28 -1.63 -2.45
C LEU A 294 -20.95 -1.24 -1.83
N LYS A 295 -20.38 -2.12 -1.02
CA LYS A 295 -19.18 -1.84 -0.24
C LYS A 295 -17.95 -2.12 -1.10
N ARG A 296 -17.15 -1.09 -1.31
CA ARG A 296 -15.93 -1.16 -2.10
C ARG A 296 -14.77 -1.80 -1.30
N TYR A 297 -14.81 -1.71 0.02
CA TYR A 297 -13.75 -2.21 0.90
C TYR A 297 -14.31 -3.20 1.93
N THR A 298 -13.47 -4.15 2.37
CA THR A 298 -13.79 -5.08 3.46
C THR A 298 -13.79 -4.36 4.82
N ASN A 299 -14.08 -5.09 5.90
CA ASN A 299 -13.90 -4.60 7.28
C ASN A 299 -12.45 -4.70 7.75
N GLN A 300 -11.60 -5.38 6.98
CA GLN A 300 -10.24 -5.63 7.38
C GLN A 300 -9.43 -4.36 7.29
N VAL A 301 -8.55 -4.17 8.27
CA VAL A 301 -7.56 -3.11 8.25
C VAL A 301 -6.54 -3.39 7.14
N GLY A 302 -6.13 -2.35 6.42
CA GLY A 302 -4.98 -2.44 5.54
C GLY A 302 -3.70 -2.21 6.32
N VAL A 303 -2.74 -3.11 6.24
CA VAL A 303 -1.48 -3.02 7.00
C VAL A 303 -0.30 -3.01 6.04
N TYR A 304 0.59 -2.06 6.24
CA TYR A 304 1.92 -1.99 5.65
C TYR A 304 2.96 -2.01 6.76
N GLN A 305 4.00 -2.84 6.63
CA GLN A 305 5.18 -2.81 7.50
C GLN A 305 6.44 -2.73 6.64
N SER A 306 7.32 -1.78 6.97
CA SER A 306 8.62 -1.67 6.32
C SER A 306 9.55 -2.83 6.72
N ARG A 307 10.61 -3.05 5.94
CA ARG A 307 11.78 -3.78 6.47
C ARG A 307 12.37 -3.03 7.66
N THR A 308 13.25 -3.69 8.37
CA THR A 308 14.08 -3.06 9.41
C THR A 308 15.18 -2.23 8.75
N PHE A 309 15.26 -0.94 9.08
CA PHE A 309 16.33 -0.04 8.67
C PHE A 309 17.44 -0.07 9.72
N ASP A 310 18.68 -0.26 9.28
CA ASP A 310 19.87 -0.07 10.13
C ASP A 310 20.34 1.38 10.02
N LEU A 311 20.19 2.15 11.07
CA LEU A 311 20.54 3.57 11.13
C LEU A 311 22.04 3.80 11.43
N GLY A 312 22.82 2.72 11.61
CA GLY A 312 24.27 2.73 11.71
C GLY A 312 24.82 2.66 13.13
N TYR A 313 24.31 3.45 14.05
CA TYR A 313 24.83 3.55 15.41
C TYR A 313 23.74 3.29 16.46
N THR A 314 24.14 2.67 17.58
CA THR A 314 23.30 2.55 18.77
C THR A 314 23.00 3.96 19.33
N GLY A 315 21.88 4.13 20.04
CA GLY A 315 21.52 5.45 20.56
C GLY A 315 21.00 6.46 19.52
N THR A 316 21.02 6.13 18.20
CA THR A 316 20.46 6.99 17.13
C THR A 316 19.07 7.47 17.49
N GLU A 317 18.83 8.77 17.43
CA GLU A 317 17.56 9.40 17.80
C GLU A 317 16.67 9.64 16.60
N LEU A 318 15.47 9.08 16.61
CA LEU A 318 14.43 9.38 15.62
C LEU A 318 13.71 10.68 16.02
N LYS A 319 13.96 11.77 15.29
CA LYS A 319 13.43 13.10 15.62
C LYS A 319 11.95 13.25 15.30
N ARG A 320 11.53 12.82 14.10
CA ARG A 320 10.14 12.86 13.64
C ARG A 320 9.94 11.98 12.41
N ILE A 321 8.67 11.68 12.13
CA ILE A 321 8.26 11.04 10.89
C ILE A 321 7.21 11.93 10.23
N ASP A 322 7.54 12.47 9.05
CA ASP A 322 6.61 13.23 8.23
C ASP A 322 5.84 12.28 7.29
N SER A 323 4.62 12.62 6.91
CA SER A 323 3.82 11.84 5.96
C SER A 323 3.01 12.74 5.04
N VAL A 324 2.89 12.31 3.78
CA VAL A 324 1.93 12.87 2.82
C VAL A 324 0.80 11.87 2.67
N TYR A 325 -0.38 12.20 3.17
CA TYR A 325 -1.54 11.32 3.14
C TYR A 325 -2.86 12.08 2.99
N ARG A 326 -3.93 11.36 2.63
CA ARG A 326 -5.30 11.88 2.56
C ARG A 326 -6.27 10.89 3.21
N THR A 327 -7.26 11.40 3.89
CA THR A 327 -8.34 10.65 4.54
C THR A 327 -9.69 11.16 4.07
N PRO A 328 -10.17 10.70 2.88
CA PRO A 328 -11.46 11.16 2.35
C PRO A 328 -12.63 10.62 3.21
N GLY A 329 -13.61 11.48 3.49
CA GLY A 329 -14.72 11.15 4.38
C GLY A 329 -14.28 11.02 5.82
N ASP A 330 -14.69 9.94 6.47
CA ASP A 330 -14.31 9.51 7.81
C ASP A 330 -13.32 8.33 7.81
N SER A 331 -12.62 8.10 6.68
CA SER A 331 -11.52 7.14 6.62
C SER A 331 -10.34 7.58 7.48
N ALA A 332 -9.53 6.64 7.98
CA ALA A 332 -8.45 6.95 8.92
C ALA A 332 -7.14 6.27 8.55
N VAL A 333 -6.04 6.89 8.94
CA VAL A 333 -4.68 6.34 8.89
C VAL A 333 -4.07 6.42 10.27
N TYR A 334 -3.44 5.33 10.71
CA TYR A 334 -2.63 5.33 11.92
C TYR A 334 -1.21 4.93 11.59
N PHE A 335 -0.25 5.60 12.23
CA PHE A 335 1.17 5.42 12.02
C PHE A 335 1.82 4.88 13.28
N TYR A 336 2.75 3.93 13.11
CA TYR A 336 3.49 3.33 14.20
C TYR A 336 4.95 3.17 13.84
N TYR A 337 5.81 3.20 14.84
CA TYR A 337 7.21 2.83 14.72
C TYR A 337 7.62 1.92 15.87
N ARG A 338 8.74 1.24 15.70
CA ARG A 338 9.45 0.54 16.76
C ARG A 338 10.95 0.60 16.52
N MET A 339 11.72 0.70 17.59
CA MET A 339 13.17 0.82 17.54
C MET A 339 13.83 -0.09 18.58
N THR A 340 15.07 -0.53 18.31
CA THR A 340 15.90 -1.31 19.21
C THR A 340 17.37 -1.17 18.84
N ASP A 341 18.28 -1.30 19.82
CA ASP A 341 19.72 -1.37 19.57
C ASP A 341 20.23 -2.79 19.30
N ARG A 342 19.41 -3.81 19.47
CA ARG A 342 19.79 -5.21 19.33
C ARG A 342 19.62 -5.70 17.90
N ALA A 343 20.73 -6.12 17.26
CA ALA A 343 20.73 -6.67 15.92
C ALA A 343 20.04 -8.04 15.81
N ASP A 344 20.11 -8.83 16.88
CA ASP A 344 19.58 -10.18 17.01
C ASP A 344 18.16 -10.22 17.59
N ALA A 345 17.65 -9.06 18.02
CA ALA A 345 16.28 -9.01 18.51
C ALA A 345 15.34 -9.31 17.35
N ASP A 346 14.56 -10.36 17.52
CA ASP A 346 13.33 -10.49 16.75
C ASP A 346 12.52 -9.20 16.98
N THR A 347 12.53 -8.32 15.96
CA THR A 347 11.83 -7.03 16.05
C THR A 347 10.35 -7.23 16.36
N SER A 348 9.80 -8.44 16.14
CA SER A 348 8.43 -8.79 16.52
C SER A 348 8.17 -8.70 18.03
N THR A 349 9.20 -8.80 18.87
CA THR A 349 9.09 -8.69 20.34
C THR A 349 9.06 -7.24 20.84
N VAL A 350 9.45 -6.27 19.99
CA VAL A 350 9.42 -4.84 20.34
C VAL A 350 8.01 -4.30 20.08
N PRO A 351 7.35 -3.69 21.08
CA PRO A 351 6.02 -3.15 20.89
C PRO A 351 6.01 -1.98 19.92
N TRP A 352 4.90 -1.85 19.16
CA TRP A 352 4.66 -0.73 18.29
C TRP A 352 4.26 0.51 19.10
N THR A 353 4.87 1.64 18.81
CA THR A 353 4.54 2.96 19.40
C THR A 353 3.80 3.77 18.34
N GLN A 354 2.57 4.20 18.65
CA GLN A 354 1.79 5.07 17.78
C GLN A 354 2.34 6.51 17.81
N PHE A 355 2.33 7.19 16.66
CA PHE A 355 2.74 8.59 16.56
C PHE A 355 1.81 9.40 15.65
N GLN A 356 1.95 10.72 15.72
CA GLN A 356 1.31 11.65 14.81
C GLN A 356 2.33 12.18 13.80
N ALA A 357 2.04 12.05 12.50
CA ALA A 357 2.92 12.51 11.45
C ALA A 357 3.26 14.00 11.59
N GLY A 358 4.54 14.35 11.44
CA GLY A 358 5.05 15.72 11.51
C GLY A 358 5.27 16.26 12.93
N GLN A 359 4.91 15.51 13.98
CA GLN A 359 5.23 15.90 15.35
C GLN A 359 6.61 15.38 15.79
N PRO A 360 7.34 16.12 16.64
CA PRO A 360 8.54 15.60 17.28
C PRO A 360 8.25 14.32 18.06
N LEU A 361 9.21 13.40 18.07
CA LEU A 361 9.17 12.18 18.86
C LEU A 361 10.10 12.34 20.05
N GLU A 362 9.62 11.99 21.24
CA GLU A 362 10.42 12.03 22.47
C GLU A 362 10.91 10.62 22.82
N ASP A 363 12.11 10.50 23.36
CA ASP A 363 12.74 9.24 23.84
C ASP A 363 12.74 8.10 22.78
N SER A 364 12.84 8.45 21.51
CA SER A 364 12.80 7.52 20.40
C SER A 364 14.20 7.18 19.92
N ARG A 365 14.90 6.30 20.64
CA ARG A 365 16.29 5.93 20.38
C ARG A 365 16.43 4.46 20.00
N GLY A 366 17.41 4.17 19.11
CA GLY A 366 17.77 2.83 18.69
C GLY A 366 18.41 2.81 17.32
N ARG A 367 19.22 1.78 17.05
CA ARG A 367 19.89 1.56 15.76
C ARG A 367 18.97 0.99 14.70
N TYR A 368 18.06 0.10 15.08
CA TYR A 368 17.19 -0.62 14.14
C TYR A 368 15.77 -0.09 14.24
N LEU A 369 15.25 0.43 13.11
CA LEU A 369 13.94 1.07 12.99
C LEU A 369 13.04 0.29 12.06
N GLN A 370 11.78 0.11 12.44
CA GLN A 370 10.68 -0.28 11.55
C GLN A 370 9.51 0.70 11.67
N VAL A 371 8.77 0.86 10.57
CA VAL A 371 7.52 1.63 10.55
C VAL A 371 6.37 0.78 10.06
N MET A 372 5.16 1.08 10.57
CA MET A 372 3.92 0.44 10.17
C MET A 372 2.86 1.50 9.91
N VAL A 373 2.03 1.26 8.90
CA VAL A 373 0.87 2.07 8.55
C VAL A 373 -0.35 1.20 8.57
N GLU A 374 -1.40 1.65 9.23
CA GLU A 374 -2.73 1.03 9.20
C GLU A 374 -3.72 1.94 8.48
N LEU A 375 -4.46 1.37 7.54
CA LEU A 375 -5.47 2.03 6.72
C LEU A 375 -6.86 1.52 7.08
N TYR A 376 -7.78 2.43 7.33
CA TYR A 376 -9.18 2.13 7.65
C TYR A 376 -10.11 2.81 6.64
N PRO A 377 -11.06 2.10 6.02
CA PRO A 377 -12.04 2.71 5.12
C PRO A 377 -12.98 3.62 5.89
N ASP A 378 -13.74 4.46 5.17
CA ASP A 378 -14.84 5.21 5.74
C ASP A 378 -15.96 4.26 6.25
N GLY A 379 -16.85 4.74 7.13
CA GLY A 379 -17.93 3.93 7.70
C GLY A 379 -18.85 3.31 6.65
N ALA A 380 -19.03 3.95 5.50
CA ALA A 380 -19.76 3.43 4.36
C ALA A 380 -18.97 2.40 3.54
N ARG A 381 -17.66 2.26 3.77
CA ARG A 381 -16.71 1.41 3.02
C ARG A 381 -16.66 1.71 1.52
N ARG A 382 -16.79 2.97 1.18
CA ARG A 382 -16.73 3.46 -0.21
C ARG A 382 -15.45 4.21 -0.53
N ARG A 383 -14.71 4.65 0.48
CA ARG A 383 -13.50 5.47 0.35
C ARG A 383 -12.35 4.88 1.14
N SER A 384 -11.18 4.86 0.54
CA SER A 384 -9.92 4.47 1.15
C SER A 384 -9.10 5.70 1.50
N PRO A 385 -8.38 5.71 2.61
CA PRO A 385 -7.28 6.64 2.79
C PRO A 385 -6.17 6.33 1.79
N GLU A 386 -5.30 7.31 1.55
CA GLU A 386 -4.17 7.23 0.63
C GLU A 386 -2.92 7.73 1.35
N VAL A 387 -1.82 6.98 1.31
CA VAL A 387 -0.52 7.41 1.84
C VAL A 387 0.50 7.40 0.72
N SER A 388 1.03 8.58 0.39
CA SER A 388 1.95 8.80 -0.74
C SER A 388 3.42 8.78 -0.33
N GLU A 389 3.75 9.19 0.90
CA GLU A 389 5.13 9.33 1.38
C GLU A 389 5.21 9.21 2.90
N LEU A 390 6.27 8.53 3.38
CA LEU A 390 6.78 8.64 4.74
C LEU A 390 8.22 9.10 4.68
N ARG A 391 8.58 10.08 5.52
CA ARG A 391 9.93 10.61 5.65
C ARG A 391 10.38 10.51 7.09
N LEU A 392 11.36 9.64 7.34
CA LEU A 392 11.94 9.36 8.64
C LEU A 392 13.14 10.29 8.82
N VAL A 393 13.09 11.19 9.78
CA VAL A 393 14.18 12.15 10.09
C VAL A 393 14.84 11.73 11.38
N TYR A 394 16.14 11.47 11.34
CA TYR A 394 16.90 10.96 12.47
C TYR A 394 18.29 11.59 12.57
N GLU A 395 18.86 11.55 13.75
CA GLU A 395 20.22 12.00 14.08
C GLU A 395 21.01 10.82 14.61
N GLN A 396 22.13 10.52 13.94
CA GLN A 396 23.00 9.42 14.34
C GLN A 396 23.83 9.82 15.55
N ASP A 397 23.92 8.91 16.50
CA ASP A 397 24.81 9.02 17.65
C ASP A 397 26.20 8.55 17.24
N LEU A 398 27.04 9.48 16.83
CA LEU A 398 28.37 9.21 16.28
C LEU A 398 29.40 8.97 17.40
N PRO A 399 30.40 8.09 17.16
CA PRO A 399 31.49 7.92 18.12
C PRO A 399 32.18 9.24 18.47
N PRO A 400 32.64 9.43 19.74
CA PRO A 400 33.32 10.63 20.16
C PRO A 400 34.56 10.98 19.31
N VAL A 401 34.92 12.26 19.28
CA VAL A 401 36.18 12.65 18.66
C VAL A 401 37.40 12.16 19.50
N PRO A 402 38.54 11.84 18.84
CA PRO A 402 39.74 11.40 19.57
C PRO A 402 40.25 12.47 20.53
N PRO A 403 40.65 12.08 21.76
CA PRO A 403 41.31 13.01 22.71
C PRO A 403 42.54 13.68 22.10
N THR A 404 42.68 14.98 22.32
CA THR A 404 43.80 15.80 21.82
C THR A 404 44.74 16.22 22.96
N GLY A 405 45.90 16.76 22.63
CA GLY A 405 46.82 17.33 23.60
C GLY A 405 47.46 16.30 24.57
N LEU A 406 47.47 15.00 24.19
CA LEU A 406 48.07 13.96 25.00
C LEU A 406 49.58 14.24 25.18
N TYR A 407 50.02 14.32 26.43
CA TYR A 407 51.44 14.34 26.81
C TYR A 407 51.72 13.51 28.08
N ALA A 408 52.96 13.12 28.27
CA ALA A 408 53.38 12.25 29.36
C ALA A 408 54.50 12.90 30.22
N VAL A 409 54.40 12.67 31.50
CA VAL A 409 55.46 13.01 32.45
C VAL A 409 55.95 11.71 33.09
N ALA A 410 57.21 11.36 32.83
CA ALA A 410 57.84 10.18 33.39
C ALA A 410 58.22 10.41 34.83
N GLY A 411 58.12 9.36 35.69
CA GLY A 411 58.55 9.31 37.06
C GLY A 411 59.24 7.96 37.37
N ASN A 412 59.51 7.70 38.64
CA ASN A 412 60.12 6.45 39.08
C ASN A 412 59.05 5.31 39.08
N GLY A 413 59.20 4.36 38.18
CA GLY A 413 58.26 3.25 37.99
C GLY A 413 56.87 3.65 37.51
N LYS A 414 56.69 4.86 36.99
CA LYS A 414 55.38 5.38 36.63
C LYS A 414 55.44 6.40 35.47
N VAL A 415 54.30 6.62 34.85
CA VAL A 415 54.08 7.68 33.84
C VAL A 415 52.74 8.35 34.11
N ARG A 416 52.73 9.66 34.27
CA ARG A 416 51.50 10.45 34.38
C ARG A 416 51.15 11.01 33.00
N LEU A 417 49.95 10.69 32.55
CA LEU A 417 49.37 11.13 31.27
C LEU A 417 48.39 12.28 31.52
N TYR A 418 48.35 13.21 30.57
CA TYR A 418 47.41 14.33 30.54
C TYR A 418 46.86 14.46 29.16
N TRP A 419 45.57 14.80 28.99
CA TRP A 419 44.93 15.06 27.71
C TRP A 419 43.84 16.12 27.85
N ASN A 420 43.45 16.71 26.72
CA ASN A 420 42.34 17.64 26.68
C ASN A 420 41.02 16.89 26.81
N ARG A 421 40.09 17.47 27.57
CA ARG A 421 38.71 16.98 27.61
C ARG A 421 38.10 17.01 26.21
N VAL A 422 37.42 15.95 25.80
CA VAL A 422 36.52 15.97 24.67
C VAL A 422 35.26 16.77 25.04
N ASN A 423 34.88 17.73 24.21
CA ASN A 423 33.80 18.66 24.54
C ASN A 423 32.49 18.20 23.90
N GLU A 424 32.04 16.99 24.26
CA GLU A 424 30.76 16.39 23.95
C GLU A 424 30.05 16.10 25.28
N ASP A 425 28.71 16.19 25.31
CA ASP A 425 27.94 16.15 26.55
C ASP A 425 27.74 14.72 27.08
N ASP A 426 27.88 13.72 26.22
CA ASP A 426 27.62 12.30 26.41
C ASP A 426 28.89 11.47 26.71
N ILE A 427 30.04 12.11 26.97
CA ILE A 427 31.28 11.41 27.26
C ILE A 427 31.16 10.59 28.56
N GLY A 428 31.13 9.26 28.42
CA GLY A 428 31.17 8.30 29.53
C GLY A 428 32.56 8.20 30.20
N GLY A 429 33.65 8.30 29.41
CA GLY A 429 35.00 8.23 29.95
C GLY A 429 36.11 8.06 28.92
N TYR A 430 37.29 7.64 29.44
CA TYR A 430 38.51 7.45 28.67
C TYR A 430 39.15 6.10 28.94
N ILE A 431 39.80 5.53 27.95
CA ILE A 431 40.53 4.26 28.00
C ILE A 431 41.97 4.53 27.61
N ILE A 432 42.92 4.15 28.46
CA ILE A 432 44.35 4.24 28.18
C ILE A 432 44.83 2.92 27.59
N TYR A 433 45.49 3.03 26.45
CA TYR A 433 46.19 1.95 25.78
C TYR A 433 47.68 2.14 25.94
N TYR A 434 48.42 1.11 26.38
CA TYR A 434 49.87 1.19 26.53
C TYR A 434 50.56 -0.10 26.07
N GLY A 435 51.84 0.03 25.68
CA GLY A 435 52.68 -1.08 25.25
C GLY A 435 54.14 -0.71 25.12
N SER A 436 55.00 -1.65 24.80
CA SER A 436 56.47 -1.45 24.65
C SER A 436 56.93 -1.30 23.19
N GLU A 437 56.00 -1.38 22.23
CA GLU A 437 56.26 -1.21 20.80
C GLU A 437 55.28 -0.17 20.23
N PRO A 438 55.73 0.66 19.26
CA PRO A 438 54.87 1.66 18.66
C PRO A 438 53.69 1.00 17.95
N GLY A 439 52.47 1.53 18.15
CA GLY A 439 51.23 1.04 17.58
C GLY A 439 50.76 -0.31 18.15
N SER A 440 51.50 -0.91 19.10
CA SER A 440 51.15 -2.21 19.71
C SER A 440 50.93 -2.05 21.23
N TYR A 441 49.67 -1.98 21.64
CA TYR A 441 49.27 -1.65 23.03
C TYR A 441 48.95 -2.93 23.83
N ARG A 442 49.90 -3.87 23.89
CA ARG A 442 49.77 -5.13 24.67
C ARG A 442 50.55 -5.13 25.98
N GLY A 443 50.61 -3.98 26.63
CA GLY A 443 51.31 -3.84 27.92
C GLY A 443 50.59 -4.62 29.02
N SER A 444 51.40 -5.25 29.89
CA SER A 444 50.91 -6.01 31.03
C SER A 444 51.70 -5.71 32.30
N ASP A 445 52.62 -4.74 32.27
CA ASP A 445 53.54 -4.43 33.37
C ASP A 445 52.93 -3.56 34.47
N SER A 446 51.80 -2.86 34.19
CA SER A 446 51.17 -1.95 35.12
C SER A 446 50.53 -2.67 36.32
N ASP A 447 50.65 -2.10 37.51
CA ASP A 447 49.95 -2.52 38.73
C ASP A 447 48.42 -2.43 38.60
N LEU A 448 47.94 -1.67 37.60
CA LEU A 448 46.54 -1.46 37.31
C LEU A 448 45.94 -2.50 36.35
N GLY A 449 46.79 -3.42 35.89
CA GLY A 449 46.39 -4.48 34.97
C GLY A 449 46.91 -4.30 33.54
N ALA A 450 46.57 -5.26 32.68
CA ALA A 450 46.92 -5.24 31.26
C ALA A 450 46.18 -4.15 30.48
N SER A 451 46.82 -3.61 29.43
CA SER A 451 46.18 -2.72 28.46
C SER A 451 45.02 -3.43 27.74
N PRO A 452 43.88 -2.76 27.55
CA PRO A 452 43.58 -1.36 27.88
C PRO A 452 43.08 -1.18 29.34
N ILE A 453 43.27 0.04 29.87
CA ILE A 453 42.84 0.42 31.21
C ILE A 453 41.73 1.48 31.11
N ASP A 454 40.52 1.16 31.57
CA ASP A 454 39.44 2.14 31.72
C ASP A 454 39.69 3.02 32.93
N VAL A 455 39.69 4.33 32.75
CA VAL A 455 40.03 5.29 33.80
C VAL A 455 38.86 6.24 34.15
N GLY A 456 37.68 5.98 33.53
CA GLY A 456 36.48 6.82 33.70
C GLY A 456 36.69 8.23 33.15
N ASN A 457 35.81 9.17 33.52
CA ASN A 457 35.78 10.54 32.95
C ASN A 457 36.79 11.46 33.68
N VAL A 458 38.07 11.23 33.38
CA VAL A 458 39.21 12.03 33.91
C VAL A 458 40.09 12.54 32.77
N PHE A 459 40.88 13.61 33.01
CA PHE A 459 41.77 14.18 31.96
C PHE A 459 43.25 14.10 32.32
N GLN A 460 43.56 13.39 33.40
CA GLN A 460 44.90 12.99 33.76
C GLN A 460 44.83 11.66 34.52
N PHE A 461 45.88 10.85 34.36
CA PHE A 461 45.94 9.57 35.02
C PHE A 461 47.38 9.10 35.17
N GLU A 462 47.69 8.41 36.28
CA GLU A 462 49.04 7.89 36.55
C GLU A 462 49.05 6.38 36.36
N VAL A 463 49.83 5.90 35.39
CA VAL A 463 50.09 4.49 35.14
C VAL A 463 51.30 4.09 35.93
N THR A 464 51.12 3.22 36.96
CA THR A 464 52.13 2.74 37.89
C THR A 464 52.59 1.32 37.59
N GLY A 465 53.65 0.82 38.23
CA GLY A 465 54.19 -0.53 38.05
C GLY A 465 55.07 -0.70 36.82
N LEU A 466 55.39 0.38 36.12
CA LEU A 466 56.18 0.32 34.87
C LEU A 466 57.66 0.14 35.19
N SER A 467 58.34 -0.65 34.33
CA SER A 467 59.77 -0.92 34.46
C SER A 467 60.60 0.31 34.12
N ASN A 468 61.48 0.74 35.00
CA ASN A 468 62.43 1.83 34.75
C ASN A 468 63.35 1.48 33.56
N SER A 469 63.73 2.49 32.80
CA SER A 469 64.59 2.40 31.64
C SER A 469 63.96 1.74 30.41
N ARG A 470 62.73 1.20 30.50
CA ARG A 470 61.97 0.71 29.37
C ARG A 470 61.16 1.80 28.71
N LEU A 471 61.13 1.84 27.38
CA LEU A 471 60.29 2.81 26.65
C LEU A 471 58.89 2.24 26.50
N TYR A 472 57.90 3.03 26.85
CA TYR A 472 56.47 2.72 26.68
C TYR A 472 55.80 3.70 25.74
N TYR A 473 54.84 3.23 24.97
CA TYR A 473 53.99 3.99 24.07
C TYR A 473 52.58 4.03 24.64
N PHE A 474 51.93 5.17 24.52
CA PHE A 474 50.60 5.42 25.09
C PHE A 474 49.70 6.06 24.05
N ALA A 475 48.42 5.67 24.02
CA ALA A 475 47.33 6.32 23.34
C ALA A 475 46.07 6.31 24.23
N VAL A 476 45.19 7.26 24.03
CA VAL A 476 43.92 7.40 24.76
C VAL A 476 42.77 7.41 23.79
N VAL A 477 41.70 6.73 24.18
CA VAL A 477 40.42 6.67 23.44
C VAL A 477 39.33 7.25 24.34
N ALA A 478 38.46 8.07 23.84
CA ALA A 478 37.23 8.49 24.53
C ALA A 478 36.09 7.51 24.21
N TYR A 479 35.14 7.36 25.11
CA TYR A 479 33.88 6.62 24.85
C TYR A 479 32.70 7.41 25.41
N ASP A 480 31.52 7.20 24.79
CA ASP A 480 30.26 7.79 25.19
C ASP A 480 29.53 6.97 26.26
N ASP A 481 28.30 7.38 26.60
CA ASP A 481 27.47 6.76 27.63
C ASP A 481 26.46 5.72 27.08
N THR A 482 26.57 5.35 25.79
CA THR A 482 25.70 4.32 25.19
C THR A 482 26.02 2.91 25.68
N ASP A 483 25.11 1.96 25.52
CA ASP A 483 25.33 0.55 25.85
C ASP A 483 25.05 -0.34 24.62
N PRO A 484 26.08 -0.93 23.99
CA PRO A 484 27.53 -0.80 24.23
C PRO A 484 28.07 0.57 23.82
N PRO A 485 29.12 1.12 24.53
CA PRO A 485 29.63 2.45 24.26
C PRO A 485 30.36 2.53 22.92
N HIS A 486 30.14 3.62 22.17
CA HIS A 486 30.95 3.95 21.03
C HIS A 486 32.33 4.46 21.49
N ARG A 487 33.36 4.12 20.70
CA ARG A 487 34.73 4.49 21.01
C ARG A 487 35.30 5.35 19.90
N SER A 488 35.99 6.42 20.30
CA SER A 488 36.74 7.26 19.37
C SER A 488 37.89 6.50 18.69
N LEU A 489 38.45 7.07 17.65
CA LEU A 489 39.80 6.66 17.23
C LEU A 489 40.83 6.96 18.30
N PHE A 490 42.04 6.37 18.20
CA PHE A 490 43.15 6.66 19.09
C PHE A 490 43.56 8.13 18.99
N SER A 491 43.92 8.71 20.15
CA SER A 491 44.68 9.97 20.20
C SER A 491 46.01 9.83 19.44
N ARG A 492 46.71 10.93 19.21
CA ARG A 492 48.11 10.85 18.80
C ARG A 492 48.90 10.04 19.81
N GLU A 493 49.69 9.04 19.36
CA GLU A 493 50.59 8.24 20.18
C GLU A 493 51.71 9.12 20.74
N ILE A 494 52.06 8.89 22.00
CA ILE A 494 53.21 9.47 22.67
C ILE A 494 54.05 8.37 23.32
N SER A 495 55.31 8.65 23.64
CA SER A 495 56.17 7.73 24.35
C SER A 495 56.80 8.36 25.59
N ALA A 496 57.07 7.54 26.61
CA ALA A 496 57.73 7.94 27.82
C ALA A 496 58.58 6.79 28.37
N ARG A 497 59.65 7.15 29.07
CA ARG A 497 60.58 6.21 29.70
C ARG A 497 60.66 6.49 31.20
N PRO A 498 60.11 5.67 32.08
CA PRO A 498 60.26 5.77 33.52
C PRO A 498 61.74 5.65 33.94
N SER A 499 62.13 6.34 35.01
CA SER A 499 63.51 6.33 35.48
C SER A 499 63.56 6.49 37.00
N SER A 500 64.40 5.69 37.63
CA SER A 500 64.68 5.81 39.12
C SER A 500 65.39 7.12 39.50
N MET A 501 65.87 7.90 38.52
CA MET A 501 66.48 9.20 38.73
C MET A 501 65.46 10.35 38.71
N LEU A 502 64.19 10.04 38.45
CA LEU A 502 63.06 10.97 38.38
C LEU A 502 62.23 10.84 39.65
N PRO A 503 61.65 11.93 40.18
CA PRO A 503 60.84 11.91 41.42
C PRO A 503 59.54 11.10 41.27
#